data_98b868c61fb1d87965a784edcc1d6503
#
_entry.id   98b868c61fb1d87965a784edcc1d6503
#
_cell.length_a   1.000
_cell.length_b   1.000
_cell.length_c   1.000
_cell.angle_alpha   90.00
_cell.angle_beta   90.00
_cell.angle_gamma   90.00
#
_symmetry.space_group_name_H-M   'P 1'
#
loop_
_entity.id
_entity.type
_entity.pdbx_description
1 polymer ?
#
loop_
_entity_poly.entity_id
_entity_poly.type
_entity_poly.pdbx_seq_one_letter_code
_entity_poly.pdbx_strand_id
1 'polypeptide(L)'
;LDVLGVSTLTRYSGFEAEQTNIIRDATYGDNEPVTYTVTVIGGIFYIDGVSAPILTLKRGTTYTFDQSANTNDGHPLRFKDGDGNTYSSGVVATGTPGNLEAKVTFVVPSNAPDDLRYYCTVHGNGMGNVISVVNQNSSNIQTTGDIVVDTGKTLTVGLGGTVCVGSVESISVKNHFSVPVGDTAGRDKSSGYAEGTVRYNRDLGTVEFFNGNEWRQFRYQSDTGNRGRGVIGGGHNYVSTIQAWEIATLGSVFTFGDLTNARAFIAGNVASEIRGIFGGGRNPAVHTNRIDYITIASQGDAIDFGDQSRAFMASGGMSSSTRGIFAGGYAPSLPDLDMEYIEIATLGNALDFGDLFTGAYYSGTVSSPVRGVYAGGNNPSGSVSTIQNLTIASLGNMVKFGDLTVSRFSCAGGGNSVRGIFCGGYSPYAPSGKKHRQTMDYVTIASEGNAITFGDAQPSATTGISQRSGSGSNKTRAVWAGGQDNSTTVNV
;
A
#
# COMPACT_ATOMS: atom_id res chain seq x y z
N LEU A 1 -13.14 19.44 -21.11
CA LEU A 1 -13.48 20.85 -21.25
C LEU A 1 -12.19 21.64 -21.18
N ASP A 2 -11.81 22.27 -22.24
CA ASP A 2 -10.63 23.15 -22.24
C ASP A 2 -11.07 24.54 -21.80
N VAL A 3 -10.61 24.99 -20.63
CA VAL A 3 -10.96 26.31 -20.07
C VAL A 3 -9.87 27.34 -20.38
N LEU A 4 -8.95 27.02 -21.26
CA LEU A 4 -7.93 27.95 -21.76
C LEU A 4 -8.50 28.77 -22.91
N GLY A 5 -8.95 29.97 -22.59
CA GLY A 5 -9.29 31.02 -23.57
C GLY A 5 -10.38 30.64 -24.57
N VAL A 6 -11.52 31.26 -24.48
CA VAL A 6 -12.61 31.22 -25.49
C VAL A 6 -13.16 29.81 -25.74
N SER A 7 -13.51 29.09 -24.72
CA SER A 7 -14.35 27.89 -24.86
C SER A 7 -15.78 28.26 -24.60
N THR A 8 -16.60 28.19 -25.63
CA THR A 8 -18.05 28.20 -25.45
C THR A 8 -18.43 26.92 -24.74
N LEU A 9 -18.76 27.01 -23.47
CA LEU A 9 -19.41 25.92 -22.75
C LEU A 9 -20.79 25.71 -23.38
N THR A 10 -20.90 24.68 -24.21
CA THR A 10 -22.11 24.48 -25.01
C THR A 10 -23.21 23.72 -24.27
N ARG A 11 -22.89 23.07 -23.10
CA ARG A 11 -23.93 22.39 -22.33
C ARG A 11 -23.45 22.02 -20.91
N TYR A 12 -24.26 22.33 -19.90
CA TYR A 12 -24.25 21.75 -18.57
C TYR A 12 -25.54 20.92 -18.39
N SER A 13 -25.43 19.66 -17.97
CA SER A 13 -26.62 18.90 -17.55
C SER A 13 -27.06 19.39 -16.16
N GLY A 14 -28.36 19.64 -15.98
CA GLY A 14 -28.91 20.14 -14.71
C GLY A 14 -29.26 21.63 -14.72
N PHE A 15 -28.95 22.37 -15.76
CA PHE A 15 -29.48 23.72 -15.98
C PHE A 15 -30.71 23.68 -16.90
N GLU A 16 -31.78 24.30 -16.46
CA GLU A 16 -32.90 24.57 -17.36
C GLU A 16 -32.44 25.51 -18.50
N ALA A 17 -32.99 25.36 -19.68
CA ALA A 17 -32.54 26.03 -20.89
C ALA A 17 -32.57 27.56 -20.79
N GLU A 18 -33.13 28.13 -19.75
CA GLU A 18 -33.26 29.57 -19.50
C GLU A 18 -32.16 30.18 -18.61
N GLN A 19 -31.26 29.37 -18.04
CA GLN A 19 -30.16 29.83 -17.17
C GLN A 19 -28.81 29.40 -17.70
N THR A 20 -28.35 30.01 -18.77
CA THR A 20 -26.99 29.79 -19.26
C THR A 20 -26.03 30.74 -18.55
N ASN A 21 -25.09 30.22 -17.77
CA ASN A 21 -23.99 31.02 -17.24
C ASN A 21 -23.03 31.38 -18.36
N ILE A 22 -22.90 32.63 -18.70
CA ILE A 22 -21.83 33.11 -19.54
C ILE A 22 -20.61 33.31 -18.64
N ILE A 23 -19.68 32.39 -18.72
CA ILE A 23 -18.35 32.60 -18.16
C ILE A 23 -17.50 33.13 -19.33
N ARG A 24 -17.45 34.40 -19.49
CA ARG A 24 -16.38 35.05 -20.28
C ARG A 24 -15.22 35.26 -19.33
N ASP A 25 -14.27 34.36 -19.40
CA ASP A 25 -13.01 34.54 -18.74
C ASP A 25 -12.12 35.45 -19.62
N ALA A 26 -11.75 36.60 -19.07
CA ALA A 26 -10.52 37.23 -19.50
C ALA A 26 -9.40 36.22 -19.24
N THR A 27 -8.57 36.00 -20.24
CA THR A 27 -7.42 35.11 -20.22
C THR A 27 -6.71 35.13 -18.87
N TYR A 28 -6.40 33.97 -18.37
CA TYR A 28 -5.74 33.77 -17.08
C TYR A 28 -4.49 34.65 -16.98
N GLY A 29 -4.53 35.65 -16.12
CA GLY A 29 -3.42 36.56 -15.85
C GLY A 29 -3.51 37.95 -16.46
N ASP A 30 -4.42 38.24 -17.42
CA ASP A 30 -4.52 39.52 -18.07
C ASP A 30 -5.78 40.27 -17.60
N ASN A 31 -5.60 41.51 -17.12
CA ASN A 31 -6.67 42.45 -16.81
C ASN A 31 -7.25 43.10 -18.09
N GLU A 32 -7.34 42.33 -19.17
CA GLU A 32 -7.87 42.82 -20.42
C GLU A 32 -9.34 43.26 -20.26
N PRO A 33 -9.71 44.45 -20.73
CA PRO A 33 -11.07 44.93 -20.68
C PRO A 33 -12.02 44.02 -21.44
N VAL A 34 -13.15 43.66 -20.83
CA VAL A 34 -14.20 42.85 -21.45
C VAL A 34 -15.36 43.73 -21.86
N THR A 35 -15.84 43.59 -23.11
CA THR A 35 -17.01 44.31 -23.60
C THR A 35 -18.17 43.34 -23.83
N TYR A 36 -19.30 43.63 -23.23
CA TYR A 36 -20.58 42.96 -23.42
C TYR A 36 -21.50 43.78 -24.31
N THR A 37 -22.10 43.19 -25.32
CA THR A 37 -23.18 43.81 -26.10
C THR A 37 -24.50 43.64 -25.37
N VAL A 38 -25.17 44.73 -25.09
CA VAL A 38 -26.47 44.74 -24.42
C VAL A 38 -27.57 45.05 -25.43
N THR A 39 -28.64 44.24 -25.42
CA THR A 39 -29.88 44.51 -26.15
C THR A 39 -31.08 44.24 -25.24
N VAL A 40 -32.26 44.76 -25.61
CA VAL A 40 -33.50 44.49 -24.88
C VAL A 40 -34.49 43.81 -25.81
N ILE A 41 -35.01 42.67 -25.35
CA ILE A 41 -36.07 41.92 -26.06
C ILE A 41 -37.14 41.56 -25.05
N GLY A 42 -38.40 41.93 -25.32
CA GLY A 42 -39.53 41.62 -24.44
C GLY A 42 -39.41 42.15 -23.01
N GLY A 43 -38.68 43.27 -22.82
CA GLY A 43 -38.48 43.87 -21.49
C GLY A 43 -37.41 43.19 -20.65
N ILE A 44 -36.51 42.39 -21.25
CA ILE A 44 -35.41 41.69 -20.60
C ILE A 44 -34.09 42.10 -21.26
N PHE A 45 -33.04 42.31 -20.47
CA PHE A 45 -31.68 42.51 -21.00
C PHE A 45 -31.11 41.19 -21.56
N TYR A 46 -30.62 41.24 -22.78
CA TYR A 46 -29.82 40.21 -23.38
C TYR A 46 -28.37 40.67 -23.38
N ILE A 47 -27.52 39.92 -22.77
CA ILE A 47 -26.06 40.17 -22.73
C ILE A 47 -25.40 39.19 -23.70
N ASP A 48 -24.74 39.72 -24.75
CA ASP A 48 -24.17 38.93 -25.86
C ASP A 48 -25.17 37.90 -26.44
N GLY A 49 -26.44 38.30 -26.56
CA GLY A 49 -27.50 37.48 -27.12
C GLY A 49 -28.12 36.44 -26.17
N VAL A 50 -27.73 36.42 -24.88
CA VAL A 50 -28.31 35.53 -23.87
C VAL A 50 -29.27 36.30 -22.97
N SER A 51 -30.46 35.74 -22.73
CA SER A 51 -31.53 36.35 -21.94
C SER A 51 -31.16 36.41 -20.47
N ALA A 52 -31.03 37.59 -19.89
CA ALA A 52 -30.73 37.85 -18.48
C ALA A 52 -29.73 36.85 -17.85
N PRO A 53 -28.49 36.69 -18.38
CA PRO A 53 -27.53 35.73 -17.85
C PRO A 53 -27.07 36.13 -16.46
N ILE A 54 -26.69 35.14 -15.65
CA ILE A 54 -25.88 35.34 -14.45
C ILE A 54 -24.46 35.69 -14.94
N LEU A 55 -23.88 36.78 -14.43
CA LEU A 55 -22.54 37.21 -14.81
C LEU A 55 -21.54 36.90 -13.69
N THR A 56 -20.33 36.52 -14.08
CA THR A 56 -19.18 36.43 -13.15
C THR A 56 -18.17 37.51 -13.54
N LEU A 57 -17.90 38.44 -12.61
CA LEU A 57 -16.96 39.53 -12.81
C LEU A 57 -15.77 39.39 -11.85
N LYS A 58 -14.56 39.71 -12.35
CA LYS A 58 -13.34 39.66 -11.56
C LYS A 58 -12.99 41.02 -10.99
N ARG A 59 -12.58 41.09 -9.72
CA ARG A 59 -12.05 42.32 -9.12
C ARG A 59 -10.80 42.78 -9.86
N GLY A 60 -10.66 44.09 -10.06
CA GLY A 60 -9.54 44.67 -10.80
C GLY A 60 -9.69 44.66 -12.32
N THR A 61 -10.71 44.02 -12.87
CA THR A 61 -10.99 43.96 -14.32
C THR A 61 -11.99 45.02 -14.72
N THR A 62 -11.85 45.56 -15.93
CA THR A 62 -12.77 46.53 -16.51
C THR A 62 -13.76 45.82 -17.42
N TYR A 63 -15.05 46.03 -17.17
CA TYR A 63 -16.16 45.54 -17.98
C TYR A 63 -16.90 46.70 -18.63
N THR A 64 -17.19 46.59 -19.90
CA THR A 64 -17.99 47.57 -20.64
C THR A 64 -19.29 46.91 -21.11
N PHE A 65 -20.41 47.48 -20.73
CA PHE A 65 -21.74 47.08 -21.20
C PHE A 65 -22.17 48.08 -22.29
N ASP A 66 -22.03 47.67 -23.52
CA ASP A 66 -22.39 48.50 -24.68
C ASP A 66 -23.91 48.53 -24.83
N GLN A 67 -24.50 49.68 -24.60
CA GLN A 67 -25.94 49.97 -24.73
C GLN A 67 -26.29 50.78 -25.99
N SER A 68 -25.44 50.76 -27.01
CA SER A 68 -25.64 51.55 -28.23
C SER A 68 -26.79 51.05 -29.11
N ALA A 69 -27.19 49.78 -28.99
CA ALA A 69 -28.29 49.22 -29.75
C ALA A 69 -29.60 49.94 -29.42
N ASN A 70 -30.38 50.31 -30.44
CA ASN A 70 -31.65 51.07 -30.32
C ASN A 70 -32.69 50.38 -29.43
N THR A 71 -32.61 49.07 -29.25
CA THR A 71 -33.44 48.29 -28.33
C THR A 71 -33.27 48.68 -26.86
N ASN A 72 -32.15 49.33 -26.51
CA ASN A 72 -31.90 49.85 -25.17
C ASN A 72 -32.53 51.21 -24.87
N ASP A 73 -33.22 51.80 -25.81
CA ASP A 73 -33.86 53.12 -25.61
C ASP A 73 -34.85 53.01 -24.42
N GLY A 74 -34.70 53.95 -23.44
CA GLY A 74 -35.49 53.95 -22.22
C GLY A 74 -35.11 52.86 -21.20
N HIS A 75 -34.02 52.08 -21.41
CA HIS A 75 -33.59 50.98 -20.54
C HIS A 75 -32.16 51.17 -20.00
N PRO A 76 -31.90 52.10 -19.06
CA PRO A 76 -30.57 52.28 -18.47
C PRO A 76 -30.18 51.12 -17.58
N LEU A 77 -29.09 50.42 -17.93
CA LEU A 77 -28.50 49.36 -17.11
C LEU A 77 -27.68 49.95 -15.95
N ARG A 78 -27.89 49.52 -14.74
CA ARG A 78 -27.14 49.87 -13.53
C ARG A 78 -26.97 48.66 -12.64
N PHE A 79 -26.24 48.86 -11.50
CA PHE A 79 -25.94 47.77 -10.57
C PHE A 79 -26.52 48.05 -9.17
N LYS A 80 -26.87 46.98 -8.45
CA LYS A 80 -27.28 46.97 -7.05
C LYS A 80 -26.42 46.00 -6.26
N ASP A 81 -26.26 46.31 -4.97
CA ASP A 81 -25.70 45.34 -3.98
C ASP A 81 -26.74 44.33 -3.53
N GLY A 82 -26.29 43.37 -2.70
CA GLY A 82 -27.14 42.30 -2.12
C GLY A 82 -28.30 42.84 -1.28
N ASP A 83 -28.16 44.03 -0.70
CA ASP A 83 -29.19 44.72 0.09
C ASP A 83 -30.21 45.51 -0.76
N GLY A 84 -29.97 45.56 -2.06
CA GLY A 84 -30.85 46.25 -3.03
C GLY A 84 -30.55 47.75 -3.22
N ASN A 85 -29.48 48.26 -2.60
CA ASN A 85 -29.06 49.64 -2.79
C ASN A 85 -28.31 49.79 -4.13
N THR A 86 -28.42 50.99 -4.75
CA THR A 86 -27.67 51.28 -5.97
C THR A 86 -26.16 51.22 -5.74
N TYR A 87 -25.47 50.37 -6.49
CA TYR A 87 -24.02 50.23 -6.45
C TYR A 87 -23.36 51.03 -7.57
N SER A 88 -22.58 52.04 -7.20
CA SER A 88 -21.94 52.99 -8.15
C SER A 88 -20.41 53.04 -8.04
N SER A 89 -19.80 52.32 -7.10
CA SER A 89 -18.34 52.32 -6.95
C SER A 89 -17.68 51.66 -8.17
N GLY A 90 -16.82 52.40 -8.87
CA GLY A 90 -16.15 51.94 -10.08
C GLY A 90 -17.04 51.93 -11.34
N VAL A 91 -18.26 52.46 -11.26
CA VAL A 91 -19.23 52.48 -12.38
C VAL A 91 -19.31 53.86 -13.02
N VAL A 92 -19.12 53.90 -14.32
CA VAL A 92 -19.30 55.14 -15.16
C VAL A 92 -20.25 54.83 -16.28
N ALA A 93 -21.34 55.61 -16.39
CA ALA A 93 -22.26 55.50 -17.49
C ALA A 93 -22.10 56.72 -18.43
N THR A 94 -22.03 56.49 -19.73
CA THR A 94 -21.89 57.50 -20.76
C THR A 94 -22.94 57.30 -21.84
N GLY A 95 -23.40 58.41 -22.42
CA GLY A 95 -24.42 58.40 -23.45
C GLY A 95 -25.83 58.10 -22.96
N THR A 96 -26.82 58.16 -23.87
CA THR A 96 -28.20 57.73 -23.60
C THR A 96 -28.42 56.33 -24.16
N PRO A 97 -28.90 55.39 -23.38
CA PRO A 97 -29.16 54.03 -23.86
C PRO A 97 -30.00 54.05 -25.15
N GLY A 98 -29.62 53.21 -26.11
CA GLY A 98 -30.22 53.20 -27.46
C GLY A 98 -29.55 54.08 -28.48
N ASN A 99 -28.65 55.01 -28.08
CA ASN A 99 -27.88 55.83 -28.97
C ASN A 99 -26.44 55.39 -29.12
N LEU A 100 -25.83 55.82 -30.24
CA LEU A 100 -24.43 55.52 -30.51
C LEU A 100 -23.53 55.95 -29.34
N GLU A 101 -22.53 55.11 -28.99
CA GLU A 101 -21.58 55.24 -27.86
C GLU A 101 -22.16 55.17 -26.45
N ALA A 102 -23.46 54.84 -26.29
CA ALA A 102 -24.02 54.60 -24.98
C ALA A 102 -23.43 53.34 -24.34
N LYS A 103 -22.86 53.50 -23.15
CA LYS A 103 -22.23 52.36 -22.43
C LYS A 103 -22.19 52.58 -20.93
N VAL A 104 -22.06 51.49 -20.21
CA VAL A 104 -21.72 51.45 -18.78
C VAL A 104 -20.37 50.78 -18.64
N THR A 105 -19.38 51.50 -18.14
CA THR A 105 -18.07 50.94 -17.81
C THR A 105 -18.00 50.65 -16.31
N PHE A 106 -17.62 49.44 -15.94
CA PHE A 106 -17.49 49.02 -14.57
C PHE A 106 -16.06 48.51 -14.33
N VAL A 107 -15.25 49.31 -13.64
CA VAL A 107 -13.97 48.87 -13.10
C VAL A 107 -14.25 48.24 -11.73
N VAL A 108 -14.21 46.94 -11.65
CA VAL A 108 -14.60 46.21 -10.42
C VAL A 108 -13.61 46.49 -9.31
N PRO A 109 -13.95 47.20 -8.22
CA PRO A 109 -13.03 47.51 -7.15
C PRO A 109 -12.58 46.25 -6.38
N SER A 110 -11.41 46.30 -5.71
CA SER A 110 -10.91 45.19 -4.89
C SER A 110 -11.82 44.89 -3.68
N ASN A 111 -12.60 45.87 -3.24
CA ASN A 111 -13.57 45.76 -2.13
C ASN A 111 -15.03 45.68 -2.62
N ALA A 112 -15.28 45.37 -3.88
CA ALA A 112 -16.65 45.17 -4.36
C ALA A 112 -17.33 44.03 -3.60
N PRO A 113 -18.63 44.09 -3.28
CA PRO A 113 -19.38 42.97 -2.73
C PRO A 113 -19.28 41.73 -3.62
N ASP A 114 -19.36 40.53 -3.01
CA ASP A 114 -19.34 39.27 -3.77
C ASP A 114 -20.60 39.09 -4.64
N ASP A 115 -21.72 39.67 -4.19
CA ASP A 115 -23.01 39.56 -4.84
C ASP A 115 -23.46 40.96 -5.30
N LEU A 116 -23.62 41.14 -6.58
CA LEU A 116 -24.23 42.29 -7.21
C LEU A 116 -25.39 41.82 -8.10
N ARG A 117 -26.17 42.77 -8.59
CA ARG A 117 -27.22 42.52 -9.58
C ARG A 117 -27.21 43.67 -10.63
N TYR A 118 -27.31 43.35 -11.90
CA TYR A 118 -27.64 44.34 -12.91
C TYR A 118 -29.14 44.44 -13.09
N TYR A 119 -29.62 45.65 -13.36
CA TYR A 119 -31.05 45.95 -13.46
C TYR A 119 -31.30 47.19 -14.34
N CYS A 120 -32.54 47.40 -14.73
CA CYS A 120 -32.95 48.66 -15.39
C CYS A 120 -33.46 49.64 -14.34
N THR A 121 -32.96 50.90 -14.38
CA THR A 121 -33.42 51.92 -13.41
C THR A 121 -34.87 52.34 -13.61
N VAL A 122 -35.45 52.12 -14.80
CA VAL A 122 -36.85 52.47 -15.13
C VAL A 122 -37.80 51.30 -14.83
N HIS A 123 -37.40 50.07 -15.19
CA HIS A 123 -38.27 48.89 -15.14
C HIS A 123 -37.92 47.88 -14.04
N GLY A 124 -36.89 48.15 -13.24
CA GLY A 124 -36.57 47.37 -12.06
C GLY A 124 -35.74 46.10 -12.33
N ASN A 125 -35.78 45.20 -11.33
CA ASN A 125 -34.91 44.00 -11.25
C ASN A 125 -35.26 42.89 -12.25
N GLY A 126 -36.50 42.88 -12.76
CA GLY A 126 -37.00 41.85 -13.66
C GLY A 126 -36.31 41.82 -15.03
N MET A 127 -35.63 42.91 -15.42
CA MET A 127 -34.90 42.99 -16.68
C MET A 127 -33.50 42.39 -16.63
N GLY A 128 -32.90 42.19 -15.45
CA GLY A 128 -31.54 41.74 -15.26
C GLY A 128 -31.42 40.56 -14.30
N ASN A 129 -30.20 40.19 -13.93
CA ASN A 129 -29.90 39.05 -13.09
C ASN A 129 -28.74 39.31 -12.12
N VAL A 130 -28.34 38.31 -11.39
CA VAL A 130 -27.25 38.31 -10.40
C VAL A 130 -25.90 38.44 -11.11
N ILE A 131 -24.96 39.08 -10.41
CA ILE A 131 -23.54 39.14 -10.76
C ILE A 131 -22.77 38.54 -9.55
N SER A 132 -22.01 37.51 -9.78
CA SER A 132 -21.02 37.02 -8.82
C SER A 132 -19.69 37.73 -9.04
N VAL A 133 -19.15 38.35 -7.99
CA VAL A 133 -17.86 39.07 -8.06
C VAL A 133 -16.80 38.18 -7.37
N VAL A 134 -15.76 37.81 -8.13
CA VAL A 134 -14.70 36.90 -7.67
C VAL A 134 -13.34 37.61 -7.64
N ASN A 135 -12.42 37.09 -6.84
CA ASN A 135 -11.03 37.58 -6.83
C ASN A 135 -10.29 37.15 -8.10
N GLN A 136 -9.27 37.90 -8.49
CA GLN A 136 -8.49 37.65 -9.71
C GLN A 136 -7.92 36.23 -9.82
N ASN A 137 -7.67 35.59 -8.69
CA ASN A 137 -7.07 34.25 -8.61
C ASN A 137 -8.06 33.13 -8.29
N SER A 138 -9.35 33.39 -8.25
CA SER A 138 -10.36 32.38 -7.91
C SER A 138 -11.18 31.99 -9.16
N SER A 139 -10.67 31.04 -9.90
CA SER A 139 -11.45 30.34 -10.94
C SER A 139 -12.29 29.26 -10.29
N ASN A 140 -13.30 29.62 -9.49
CA ASN A 140 -14.22 28.65 -8.91
C ASN A 140 -15.38 28.42 -9.87
N ILE A 141 -15.48 27.24 -10.43
CA ILE A 141 -16.70 26.78 -11.10
C ILE A 141 -17.60 26.22 -10.00
N GLN A 142 -18.68 26.94 -9.65
CA GLN A 142 -19.73 26.44 -8.78
C GLN A 142 -20.90 25.98 -9.65
N THR A 143 -21.28 24.70 -9.52
CA THR A 143 -22.46 24.16 -10.18
C THR A 143 -23.39 23.54 -9.14
N THR A 144 -24.69 23.65 -9.36
CA THR A 144 -25.71 22.95 -8.56
C THR A 144 -26.05 21.58 -9.15
N GLY A 145 -25.45 21.21 -10.27
CA GLY A 145 -25.62 19.93 -10.96
C GLY A 145 -24.28 19.33 -11.41
N ASP A 146 -24.35 18.25 -12.14
CA ASP A 146 -23.20 17.51 -12.61
C ASP A 146 -22.39 18.29 -13.65
N ILE A 147 -21.06 18.19 -13.61
CA ILE A 147 -20.19 18.57 -14.72
C ILE A 147 -19.95 17.31 -15.56
N VAL A 148 -20.54 17.26 -16.74
CA VAL A 148 -20.33 16.18 -17.70
C VAL A 148 -19.27 16.60 -18.71
N VAL A 149 -18.17 15.86 -18.76
CA VAL A 149 -17.13 16.04 -19.77
C VAL A 149 -17.29 14.96 -20.82
N ASP A 150 -17.59 15.33 -22.05
CA ASP A 150 -17.83 14.39 -23.15
C ASP A 150 -16.63 13.50 -23.45
N THR A 151 -16.88 12.37 -24.10
CA THR A 151 -15.83 11.43 -24.50
C THR A 151 -14.76 12.14 -25.34
N GLY A 152 -13.50 11.95 -24.95
CA GLY A 152 -12.35 12.56 -25.62
C GLY A 152 -12.09 14.03 -25.26
N LYS A 153 -12.83 14.58 -24.30
CA LYS A 153 -12.58 15.92 -23.70
C LYS A 153 -11.92 15.79 -22.34
N THR A 154 -11.30 16.85 -21.89
CA THR A 154 -10.56 16.90 -20.63
C THR A 154 -11.01 18.10 -19.80
N LEU A 155 -11.23 17.89 -18.51
CA LEU A 155 -11.29 18.98 -17.54
C LEU A 155 -9.87 19.25 -17.04
N THR A 156 -9.30 20.40 -17.45
CA THR A 156 -7.97 20.81 -17.00
C THR A 156 -8.09 21.87 -15.92
N VAL A 157 -7.46 21.61 -14.77
CA VAL A 157 -7.32 22.60 -13.70
C VAL A 157 -5.89 23.15 -13.76
N GLY A 158 -5.73 24.45 -13.91
CA GLY A 158 -4.42 25.10 -14.05
C GLY A 158 -3.55 24.98 -12.79
N LEU A 159 -2.29 25.42 -12.91
CA LEU A 159 -1.34 25.44 -11.79
C LEU A 159 -1.91 26.17 -10.57
N GLY A 160 -1.92 25.50 -9.42
CA GLY A 160 -2.47 26.02 -8.16
C GLY A 160 -3.99 25.91 -8.03
N GLY A 161 -4.70 25.44 -9.08
CA GLY A 161 -6.14 25.17 -9.01
C GLY A 161 -6.44 23.89 -8.24
N THR A 162 -7.58 23.86 -7.57
CA THR A 162 -8.06 22.71 -6.81
C THR A 162 -9.46 22.32 -7.28
N VAL A 163 -9.69 21.03 -7.48
CA VAL A 163 -11.05 20.49 -7.62
C VAL A 163 -11.51 20.09 -6.22
N CYS A 164 -12.40 20.90 -5.65
CA CYS A 164 -13.05 20.56 -4.39
C CYS A 164 -14.40 19.92 -4.69
N VAL A 165 -14.55 18.65 -4.30
CA VAL A 165 -15.82 17.95 -4.33
C VAL A 165 -16.30 17.83 -2.89
N GLY A 166 -17.45 18.38 -2.57
CA GLY A 166 -17.95 18.56 -1.21
C GLY A 166 -17.98 17.25 -0.40
N SER A 167 -18.92 16.39 -0.59
CA SER A 167 -18.91 15.04 -0.04
C SER A 167 -18.88 14.02 -1.17
N VAL A 168 -17.76 13.29 -1.29
CA VAL A 168 -17.61 12.24 -2.30
C VAL A 168 -17.70 10.89 -1.61
N GLU A 169 -18.71 10.11 -1.94
CA GLU A 169 -18.78 8.72 -1.48
C GLU A 169 -17.78 7.82 -2.19
N SER A 170 -17.50 8.08 -3.48
CA SER A 170 -16.51 7.31 -4.22
C SER A 170 -15.98 8.06 -5.46
N ILE A 171 -14.74 7.75 -5.86
CA ILE A 171 -14.18 8.09 -7.16
C ILE A 171 -14.11 6.81 -7.98
N SER A 172 -14.96 6.68 -9.00
CA SER A 172 -14.96 5.52 -9.89
C SER A 172 -14.20 5.83 -11.18
N VAL A 173 -13.17 5.04 -11.47
CA VAL A 173 -12.36 5.15 -12.70
C VAL A 173 -12.27 3.78 -13.37
N LYS A 174 -12.40 3.75 -14.72
CA LYS A 174 -12.39 2.48 -15.45
C LYS A 174 -11.00 1.88 -15.62
N ASN A 175 -9.97 2.69 -15.83
CA ASN A 175 -8.65 2.19 -16.19
C ASN A 175 -7.60 2.52 -15.14
N HIS A 176 -7.29 3.79 -14.94
CA HIS A 176 -6.25 4.24 -14.02
C HIS A 176 -6.56 5.61 -13.45
N PHE A 177 -6.08 5.83 -12.26
CA PHE A 177 -6.08 7.11 -11.57
C PHE A 177 -4.62 7.50 -11.27
N SER A 178 -4.20 8.65 -11.77
CA SER A 178 -2.85 9.16 -11.52
C SER A 178 -2.89 10.09 -10.31
N VAL A 179 -2.10 9.76 -9.28
CA VAL A 179 -1.94 10.63 -8.11
C VAL A 179 -0.89 11.71 -8.38
N PRO A 180 -0.91 12.85 -7.66
CA PRO A 180 0.14 13.85 -7.73
C PRO A 180 1.53 13.24 -7.47
N VAL A 181 2.54 13.72 -8.18
CA VAL A 181 3.91 13.20 -8.10
C VAL A 181 4.83 14.28 -7.52
N GLY A 182 5.64 13.92 -6.53
CA GLY A 182 6.60 14.80 -5.89
C GLY A 182 7.84 14.06 -5.39
N ASP A 183 8.79 14.77 -4.84
CA ASP A 183 9.98 14.25 -4.17
C ASP A 183 9.83 14.25 -2.63
N THR A 184 10.83 13.73 -1.92
CA THR A 184 10.82 13.73 -0.45
C THR A 184 10.92 15.15 0.14
N ALA A 185 11.65 16.06 -0.54
CA ALA A 185 11.78 17.45 -0.11
C ALA A 185 10.44 18.20 -0.16
N GLY A 186 9.60 17.89 -1.14
CA GLY A 186 8.25 18.43 -1.27
C GLY A 186 7.23 17.95 -0.23
N ARG A 187 7.65 17.23 0.81
CA ARG A 187 6.85 16.94 2.02
C ARG A 187 6.83 18.12 2.98
N ASP A 188 6.67 19.32 2.46
CA ASP A 188 6.69 20.51 3.30
C ASP A 188 5.62 20.42 4.42
N LYS A 189 6.10 20.40 5.64
CA LYS A 189 5.26 20.33 6.85
C LYS A 189 4.47 21.60 7.08
N SER A 190 4.87 22.71 6.45
CA SER A 190 4.24 24.02 6.62
C SER A 190 2.99 24.21 5.77
N SER A 191 2.76 23.37 4.76
CA SER A 191 1.70 23.54 3.76
C SER A 191 0.33 22.95 4.14
N GLY A 192 0.18 22.42 5.37
CA GLY A 192 -1.13 22.02 5.88
C GLY A 192 -1.86 20.96 5.06
N TYR A 193 -1.19 19.86 4.75
CA TYR A 193 -1.85 18.74 4.08
C TYR A 193 -3.03 18.22 4.90
N ALA A 194 -4.16 17.99 4.25
CA ALA A 194 -5.28 17.32 4.88
C ALA A 194 -4.94 15.84 5.16
N GLU A 195 -5.43 15.31 6.28
CA GLU A 195 -5.38 13.88 6.55
C GLU A 195 -6.02 13.10 5.40
N GLY A 196 -5.37 12.02 4.96
CA GLY A 196 -5.80 11.23 3.80
C GLY A 196 -5.24 11.71 2.46
N THR A 197 -4.47 12.82 2.42
CA THR A 197 -3.77 13.23 1.18
C THR A 197 -2.87 12.11 0.68
N VAL A 198 -2.99 11.78 -0.62
CA VAL A 198 -2.23 10.70 -1.28
C VAL A 198 -1.38 11.28 -2.41
N ARG A 199 -0.13 10.81 -2.56
CA ARG A 199 0.77 11.15 -3.66
C ARG A 199 1.77 10.03 -3.96
N TYR A 200 2.45 10.09 -5.12
CA TYR A 200 3.59 9.25 -5.44
C TYR A 200 4.90 10.00 -5.14
N ASN A 201 5.78 9.39 -4.35
CA ASN A 201 7.10 9.93 -4.04
C ASN A 201 8.16 9.31 -4.96
N ARG A 202 8.81 10.15 -5.79
CA ARG A 202 9.82 9.70 -6.76
C ARG A 202 11.08 9.16 -6.11
N ASP A 203 11.55 9.79 -5.03
CA ASP A 203 12.80 9.39 -4.35
C ASP A 203 12.65 8.02 -3.70
N LEU A 204 11.45 7.72 -3.19
CA LEU A 204 11.14 6.47 -2.51
C LEU A 204 10.53 5.42 -3.44
N GLY A 205 10.15 5.79 -4.66
CA GLY A 205 9.54 4.91 -5.64
C GLY A 205 8.18 4.33 -5.18
N THR A 206 7.42 5.05 -4.35
CA THR A 206 6.22 4.51 -3.72
C THR A 206 5.11 5.55 -3.58
N VAL A 207 3.87 5.07 -3.52
CA VAL A 207 2.73 5.88 -3.11
C VAL A 207 2.78 6.08 -1.60
N GLU A 208 2.46 7.27 -1.15
CA GLU A 208 2.40 7.64 0.26
C GLU A 208 1.13 8.42 0.59
N PHE A 209 0.72 8.37 1.85
CA PHE A 209 -0.41 9.15 2.35
C PHE A 209 -0.03 9.90 3.63
N PHE A 210 -0.68 11.03 3.86
CA PHE A 210 -0.52 11.81 5.07
C PHE A 210 -1.59 11.41 6.09
N ASN A 211 -1.17 10.99 7.30
CA ASN A 211 -2.07 10.52 8.36
C ASN A 211 -2.45 11.61 9.38
N GLY A 212 -2.28 12.88 9.02
CA GLY A 212 -2.48 14.01 9.92
C GLY A 212 -1.22 14.45 10.67
N ASN A 213 -0.24 13.56 10.86
CA ASN A 213 1.01 13.85 11.57
C ASN A 213 2.26 13.67 10.70
N GLU A 214 2.28 12.65 9.87
CA GLU A 214 3.44 12.29 9.07
C GLU A 214 3.03 11.58 7.77
N TRP A 215 3.94 11.55 6.80
CA TRP A 215 3.79 10.78 5.57
C TRP A 215 4.09 9.32 5.81
N ARG A 216 3.13 8.44 5.51
CA ARG A 216 3.24 6.98 5.55
C ARG A 216 3.28 6.42 4.15
N GLN A 217 4.12 5.42 3.92
CA GLN A 217 4.20 4.71 2.65
C GLN A 217 3.14 3.61 2.59
N PHE A 218 2.49 3.48 1.42
CA PHE A 218 1.83 2.22 1.11
C PHE A 218 2.93 1.20 0.82
N ARG A 219 3.16 0.30 1.74
CA ARG A 219 4.02 -0.84 1.46
C ARG A 219 3.26 -1.78 0.53
N TYR A 220 3.63 -1.76 -0.73
CA TYR A 220 3.24 -2.80 -1.65
C TYR A 220 4.00 -4.07 -1.25
N GLN A 221 3.33 -4.92 -0.53
CA GLN A 221 3.78 -6.27 -0.33
C GLN A 221 3.28 -7.06 -1.54
N SER A 222 4.09 -7.13 -2.59
CA SER A 222 3.76 -7.96 -3.73
C SER A 222 3.74 -9.42 -3.27
N ASP A 223 2.56 -9.98 -3.16
CA ASP A 223 2.42 -11.44 -3.02
C ASP A 223 2.87 -12.19 -4.29
N THR A 224 3.20 -11.46 -5.35
CA THR A 224 3.65 -11.99 -6.64
C THR A 224 5.16 -12.22 -6.72
N GLY A 225 5.94 -11.75 -5.73
CA GLY A 225 7.39 -11.98 -5.70
C GLY A 225 7.70 -13.42 -5.34
N ASN A 226 8.47 -13.61 -4.35
CA ASN A 226 9.16 -14.85 -4.03
C ASN A 226 8.49 -15.68 -2.93
N ARG A 227 7.33 -15.23 -2.40
CA ARG A 227 6.57 -15.94 -1.35
C ARG A 227 5.82 -17.18 -1.86
N GLY A 228 5.81 -17.40 -3.14
CA GLY A 228 5.28 -18.61 -3.75
C GLY A 228 6.28 -19.73 -3.87
N ARG A 229 7.57 -19.50 -3.57
CA ARG A 229 8.63 -20.50 -3.77
C ARG A 229 9.10 -21.08 -2.44
N GLY A 230 9.02 -22.39 -2.31
CA GLY A 230 9.69 -23.15 -1.25
C GLY A 230 11.07 -23.58 -1.74
N VAL A 231 12.07 -23.55 -0.86
CA VAL A 231 13.46 -23.91 -1.19
C VAL A 231 14.03 -24.80 -0.09
N ILE A 232 14.69 -25.88 -0.46
CA ILE A 232 15.46 -26.74 0.43
C ILE A 232 16.86 -26.93 -0.12
N GLY A 233 17.84 -26.98 0.75
CA GLY A 233 19.24 -27.20 0.36
C GLY A 233 19.87 -28.36 1.11
N GLY A 234 20.82 -29.04 0.45
CA GLY A 234 21.55 -30.18 1.02
C GLY A 234 20.68 -31.43 1.17
N GLY A 235 21.13 -32.38 1.95
CA GLY A 235 20.35 -33.62 2.17
C GLY A 235 21.13 -34.74 2.81
N HIS A 236 20.44 -35.85 3.05
CA HIS A 236 20.96 -37.01 3.83
C HIS A 236 22.29 -37.58 3.32
N ASN A 237 22.52 -37.57 2.02
CA ASN A 237 23.75 -38.09 1.42
C ASN A 237 24.86 -37.02 1.28
N TYR A 238 24.78 -35.95 2.07
CA TYR A 238 25.73 -34.83 2.01
C TYR A 238 25.87 -34.26 0.60
N VAL A 239 24.74 -33.83 0.05
CA VAL A 239 24.68 -33.19 -1.27
C VAL A 239 24.75 -31.67 -1.14
N SER A 240 25.19 -30.98 -2.21
CA SER A 240 25.16 -29.52 -2.28
C SER A 240 23.86 -29.00 -2.89
N THR A 241 23.12 -29.82 -3.58
CA THR A 241 21.97 -29.41 -4.39
C THR A 241 20.92 -28.66 -3.60
N ILE A 242 20.52 -27.53 -4.14
CA ILE A 242 19.37 -26.74 -3.71
C ILE A 242 18.21 -27.05 -4.67
N GLN A 243 17.08 -27.40 -4.11
CA GLN A 243 15.84 -27.66 -4.85
C GLN A 243 14.77 -26.65 -4.47
N ALA A 244 13.91 -26.30 -5.44
CA ALA A 244 12.81 -25.38 -5.22
C ALA A 244 11.51 -25.89 -5.84
N TRP A 245 10.40 -25.38 -5.35
CA TRP A 245 9.05 -25.60 -5.90
C TRP A 245 8.19 -24.36 -5.73
N GLU A 246 7.17 -24.25 -6.55
CA GLU A 246 6.18 -23.18 -6.44
C GLU A 246 5.06 -23.60 -5.47
N ILE A 247 4.91 -22.87 -4.37
CA ILE A 247 3.92 -23.20 -3.31
C ILE A 247 2.48 -22.97 -3.79
N ALA A 248 2.26 -21.97 -4.64
CA ALA A 248 0.93 -21.58 -5.10
C ALA A 248 0.35 -22.54 -6.14
N THR A 249 1.21 -23.22 -6.89
CA THR A 249 0.83 -24.14 -7.97
C THR A 249 1.19 -25.58 -7.61
N LEU A 250 0.48 -26.55 -8.18
CA LEU A 250 0.90 -27.95 -8.13
C LEU A 250 2.01 -28.16 -9.17
N GLY A 251 3.02 -28.92 -8.82
CA GLY A 251 4.13 -29.21 -9.74
C GLY A 251 5.27 -29.97 -9.05
N SER A 252 6.23 -30.36 -9.87
CA SER A 252 7.44 -31.03 -9.41
C SER A 252 8.46 -30.04 -8.87
N VAL A 253 9.33 -30.49 -8.00
CA VAL A 253 10.53 -29.75 -7.62
C VAL A 253 11.50 -29.62 -8.80
N PHE A 254 12.25 -28.53 -8.82
CA PHE A 254 13.29 -28.27 -9.83
C PHE A 254 14.60 -27.92 -9.14
N THR A 255 15.72 -28.15 -9.82
CA THR A 255 17.05 -27.77 -9.32
C THR A 255 17.17 -26.26 -9.37
N PHE A 256 17.54 -25.66 -8.23
CA PHE A 256 17.73 -24.22 -8.09
C PHE A 256 19.19 -23.82 -8.28
N GLY A 257 20.12 -24.54 -7.70
CA GLY A 257 21.57 -24.33 -7.70
C GLY A 257 22.23 -25.24 -6.67
N ASP A 258 23.42 -24.89 -6.21
CA ASP A 258 24.18 -25.64 -5.22
C ASP A 258 24.58 -24.76 -4.01
N LEU A 259 24.67 -25.36 -2.83
CA LEU A 259 25.30 -24.79 -1.63
C LEU A 259 26.81 -24.64 -1.86
N THR A 260 27.46 -23.72 -1.16
CA THR A 260 28.91 -23.56 -1.23
C THR A 260 29.67 -24.84 -0.81
N ASN A 261 29.07 -25.67 0.03
CA ASN A 261 29.60 -26.97 0.44
C ASN A 261 28.48 -28.00 0.60
N ALA A 262 28.76 -29.24 0.18
CA ALA A 262 27.85 -30.37 0.39
C ALA A 262 27.70 -30.70 1.88
N ARG A 263 26.47 -30.74 2.37
CA ARG A 263 26.15 -30.98 3.78
C ARG A 263 24.73 -31.48 4.01
N ALA A 264 24.57 -32.14 5.13
CA ALA A 264 23.28 -32.64 5.63
C ALA A 264 22.92 -31.97 6.97
N PHE A 265 21.71 -32.21 7.43
CA PHE A 265 21.21 -31.71 8.71
C PHE A 265 21.43 -30.19 8.86
N ILE A 266 21.16 -29.46 7.80
CA ILE A 266 21.30 -28.01 7.79
C ILE A 266 20.52 -27.47 8.98
N ALA A 267 21.22 -26.67 9.75
CA ALA A 267 20.73 -26.10 10.97
C ALA A 267 20.01 -24.79 10.66
N GLY A 268 18.71 -24.77 10.81
CA GLY A 268 17.94 -23.54 10.68
C GLY A 268 17.94 -22.94 9.27
N ASN A 269 16.81 -22.95 8.66
CA ASN A 269 16.58 -22.19 7.45
C ASN A 269 15.80 -20.93 7.79
N VAL A 270 16.33 -19.78 7.40
CA VAL A 270 15.67 -18.49 7.61
C VAL A 270 15.54 -17.76 6.29
N ALA A 271 14.52 -16.93 6.17
CA ALA A 271 14.25 -16.26 4.92
C ALA A 271 13.63 -14.88 5.14
N SER A 272 13.92 -13.98 4.22
CA SER A 272 13.11 -12.79 3.93
C SER A 272 12.32 -13.00 2.63
N GLU A 273 11.72 -11.96 2.12
CA GLU A 273 11.08 -11.99 0.79
C GLU A 273 12.08 -12.12 -0.35
N ILE A 274 13.35 -11.77 -0.10
CA ILE A 274 14.39 -11.70 -1.14
C ILE A 274 15.41 -12.81 -0.99
N ARG A 275 15.84 -13.12 0.22
CA ARG A 275 16.92 -14.06 0.51
C ARG A 275 16.42 -15.30 1.25
N GLY A 276 16.87 -16.46 0.81
CA GLY A 276 16.83 -17.72 1.56
C GLY A 276 18.24 -18.00 2.12
N ILE A 277 18.32 -18.38 3.39
CA ILE A 277 19.59 -18.54 4.10
C ILE A 277 19.63 -19.93 4.75
N PHE A 278 20.77 -20.57 4.63
CA PHE A 278 21.05 -21.93 5.11
C PHE A 278 22.20 -21.89 6.11
N GLY A 279 21.92 -22.11 7.40
CA GLY A 279 22.94 -22.06 8.45
C GLY A 279 23.40 -23.44 8.90
N GLY A 280 24.67 -23.57 9.23
CA GLY A 280 25.27 -24.75 9.84
C GLY A 280 25.10 -26.05 9.07
N GLY A 281 24.95 -27.15 9.80
CA GLY A 281 24.83 -28.50 9.24
C GLY A 281 26.07 -29.36 9.51
N ARG A 282 26.17 -30.48 8.78
CA ARG A 282 27.27 -31.43 8.89
C ARG A 282 27.72 -31.91 7.52
N ASN A 283 29.02 -31.99 7.30
CA ASN A 283 29.59 -32.79 6.23
C ASN A 283 29.93 -34.20 6.77
N PRO A 284 30.45 -35.16 5.96
CA PRO A 284 30.74 -36.51 6.45
C PRO A 284 31.67 -36.56 7.65
N ALA A 285 32.55 -35.60 7.84
CA ALA A 285 33.57 -35.59 8.87
C ALA A 285 33.20 -34.76 10.10
N VAL A 286 32.69 -33.52 9.90
CA VAL A 286 32.55 -32.52 10.96
C VAL A 286 31.26 -31.70 10.82
N HIS A 287 30.84 -31.11 11.91
CA HIS A 287 29.84 -30.02 11.86
C HIS A 287 30.45 -28.78 11.24
N THR A 288 29.62 -27.93 10.67
CA THR A 288 30.03 -26.65 10.08
C THR A 288 29.26 -25.49 10.71
N ASN A 289 29.89 -24.35 10.80
CA ASN A 289 29.29 -23.08 11.22
C ASN A 289 28.89 -22.16 10.04
N ARG A 290 29.14 -22.59 8.81
CA ARG A 290 28.92 -21.78 7.61
C ARG A 290 27.47 -21.41 7.42
N ILE A 291 27.25 -20.17 7.00
CA ILE A 291 25.97 -19.62 6.57
C ILE A 291 26.06 -19.30 5.07
N ASP A 292 25.18 -19.90 4.28
CA ASP A 292 25.05 -19.60 2.85
C ASP A 292 23.72 -18.89 2.59
N TYR A 293 23.66 -18.08 1.53
CA TYR A 293 22.42 -17.48 1.09
C TYR A 293 22.19 -17.57 -0.41
N ILE A 294 20.93 -17.51 -0.80
CA ILE A 294 20.49 -17.39 -2.19
C ILE A 294 19.58 -16.16 -2.33
N THR A 295 19.47 -15.65 -3.55
CA THR A 295 18.40 -14.74 -3.94
C THR A 295 17.24 -15.55 -4.49
N ILE A 296 16.09 -15.57 -3.79
CA ILE A 296 14.96 -16.46 -4.10
C ILE A 296 14.38 -16.24 -5.50
N ALA A 297 14.44 -15.01 -6.03
CA ALA A 297 13.90 -14.67 -7.34
C ALA A 297 14.72 -15.23 -8.50
N SER A 298 16.03 -15.37 -8.34
CA SER A 298 16.95 -15.81 -9.39
C SER A 298 17.51 -17.18 -9.06
N GLN A 299 17.40 -18.14 -10.00
CA GLN A 299 18.13 -19.40 -9.88
C GLN A 299 19.64 -19.14 -9.87
N GLY A 300 20.38 -19.98 -9.15
CA GLY A 300 21.83 -19.93 -9.08
C GLY A 300 22.36 -20.52 -7.77
N ASP A 301 23.66 -20.64 -7.71
CA ASP A 301 24.35 -21.19 -6.55
C ASP A 301 24.29 -20.24 -5.35
N ALA A 302 24.35 -20.81 -4.17
CA ALA A 302 24.46 -20.06 -2.93
C ALA A 302 25.80 -19.35 -2.81
N ILE A 303 25.79 -18.23 -2.14
CA ILE A 303 26.94 -17.40 -1.86
C ILE A 303 27.19 -17.42 -0.35
N ASP A 304 28.44 -17.33 0.06
CA ASP A 304 28.83 -17.23 1.45
C ASP A 304 28.24 -15.95 2.09
N PHE A 305 27.55 -16.13 3.22
CA PHE A 305 26.96 -15.03 3.99
C PHE A 305 27.84 -14.62 5.15
N GLY A 306 28.49 -15.60 5.80
CA GLY A 306 29.29 -15.51 7.02
C GLY A 306 29.20 -16.79 7.82
N ASP A 307 29.51 -16.72 9.10
CA ASP A 307 29.60 -17.88 9.99
C ASP A 307 28.77 -17.71 11.26
N GLN A 308 28.24 -18.81 11.79
CA GLN A 308 27.78 -18.90 13.18
C GLN A 308 28.99 -18.92 14.13
N SER A 309 28.84 -18.56 15.38
CA SER A 309 29.92 -18.57 16.36
C SER A 309 30.48 -19.98 16.59
N ARG A 310 29.63 -20.98 16.43
CA ARG A 310 29.97 -22.40 16.61
C ARG A 310 29.38 -23.29 15.53
N ALA A 311 29.93 -24.48 15.37
CA ALA A 311 29.45 -25.45 14.40
C ALA A 311 28.31 -26.31 14.99
N PHE A 312 27.13 -26.20 14.41
CA PHE A 312 25.92 -26.91 14.83
C PHE A 312 25.31 -27.71 13.68
N MET A 313 24.56 -28.74 14.02
CA MET A 313 23.58 -29.35 13.14
C MET A 313 22.21 -29.38 13.78
N ALA A 314 21.15 -29.42 12.96
CA ALA A 314 19.78 -29.66 13.43
C ALA A 314 19.23 -28.59 14.40
N SER A 315 19.68 -27.34 14.28
CA SER A 315 19.05 -26.17 14.92
C SER A 315 17.74 -25.78 14.25
N GLY A 316 16.93 -24.99 14.92
CA GLY A 316 15.73 -24.39 14.34
C GLY A 316 16.02 -23.02 13.74
N GLY A 317 15.30 -22.65 12.67
CA GLY A 317 15.38 -21.32 12.05
C GLY A 317 14.07 -20.58 12.18
N MET A 318 14.12 -19.32 12.58
CA MET A 318 12.97 -18.40 12.66
C MET A 318 13.34 -17.05 12.08
N SER A 319 12.41 -16.39 11.40
CA SER A 319 12.75 -15.10 10.78
C SER A 319 11.58 -14.12 10.71
N SER A 320 11.94 -12.85 10.68
CA SER A 320 11.13 -11.75 10.17
C SER A 320 11.60 -11.36 8.77
N SER A 321 11.11 -10.26 8.24
CA SER A 321 11.60 -9.73 6.95
C SER A 321 13.05 -9.20 7.00
N THR A 322 13.59 -8.93 8.21
CA THR A 322 14.90 -8.31 8.40
C THR A 322 15.89 -9.17 9.16
N ARG A 323 15.42 -9.97 10.12
CA ARG A 323 16.26 -10.75 11.02
C ARG A 323 16.00 -12.23 10.92
N GLY A 324 17.06 -13.04 10.83
CA GLY A 324 17.04 -14.49 10.93
C GLY A 324 17.65 -14.93 12.26
N ILE A 325 17.06 -15.94 12.92
CA ILE A 325 17.50 -16.49 14.19
C ILE A 325 17.73 -17.98 14.02
N PHE A 326 18.90 -18.44 14.44
CA PHE A 326 19.28 -19.85 14.57
C PHE A 326 19.21 -20.22 16.03
N ALA A 327 18.46 -21.27 16.37
CA ALA A 327 18.16 -21.59 17.76
C ALA A 327 18.48 -23.05 18.10
N GLY A 328 19.20 -23.28 19.19
CA GLY A 328 19.57 -24.58 19.67
C GLY A 328 20.40 -25.38 18.67
N GLY A 329 20.23 -26.68 18.66
CA GLY A 329 20.94 -27.60 17.78
C GLY A 329 21.77 -28.61 18.52
N TYR A 330 22.51 -29.44 17.78
CA TYR A 330 23.41 -30.45 18.31
C TYR A 330 24.85 -30.06 18.00
N ALA A 331 25.59 -29.71 19.02
CA ALA A 331 27.06 -29.62 19.03
C ALA A 331 27.68 -30.96 19.41
N PRO A 332 29.01 -31.18 19.24
CA PRO A 332 29.61 -32.48 19.44
C PRO A 332 29.41 -33.16 20.80
N SER A 333 28.91 -32.45 21.81
CA SER A 333 28.77 -32.99 23.16
C SER A 333 27.41 -32.89 23.82
N LEU A 334 26.52 -31.92 23.46
CA LEU A 334 25.20 -31.75 24.11
C LEU A 334 24.26 -30.87 23.23
N PRO A 335 22.92 -30.96 23.45
CA PRO A 335 22.00 -29.96 22.91
C PRO A 335 22.38 -28.58 23.44
N ASP A 336 22.47 -27.62 22.53
CA ASP A 336 22.84 -26.27 22.88
C ASP A 336 21.61 -25.42 23.26
N LEU A 337 21.81 -24.48 24.17
CA LEU A 337 20.80 -23.49 24.54
C LEU A 337 20.91 -22.23 23.70
N ASP A 338 22.08 -21.95 23.16
CA ASP A 338 22.38 -20.69 22.51
C ASP A 338 21.47 -20.41 21.30
N MET A 339 21.12 -19.16 21.15
CA MET A 339 20.47 -18.63 19.97
C MET A 339 21.35 -17.51 19.38
N GLU A 340 21.46 -17.53 18.06
CA GLU A 340 22.22 -16.53 17.32
C GLU A 340 21.35 -15.89 16.26
N TYR A 341 21.62 -14.64 15.89
CA TYR A 341 20.90 -13.94 14.86
C TYR A 341 21.80 -13.30 13.81
N ILE A 342 21.20 -13.07 12.66
CA ILE A 342 21.77 -12.29 11.55
C ILE A 342 20.77 -11.23 11.08
N GLU A 343 21.29 -10.14 10.56
CA GLU A 343 20.48 -9.20 9.79
C GLU A 343 20.50 -9.65 8.32
N ILE A 344 19.37 -10.11 7.81
CA ILE A 344 19.25 -10.80 6.50
C ILE A 344 19.76 -9.94 5.32
N ALA A 345 19.62 -8.63 5.41
CA ALA A 345 20.02 -7.71 4.33
C ALA A 345 21.53 -7.47 4.23
N THR A 346 22.26 -7.68 5.31
CA THR A 346 23.72 -7.42 5.40
C THR A 346 24.48 -8.72 5.58
N LEU A 347 25.61 -8.87 4.88
CA LEU A 347 26.52 -10.02 5.08
C LEU A 347 27.28 -9.85 6.40
N GLY A 348 27.62 -10.98 7.02
CA GLY A 348 28.42 -11.02 8.24
C GLY A 348 28.10 -12.20 9.12
N ASN A 349 28.88 -12.36 10.18
CA ASN A 349 28.73 -13.45 11.12
C ASN A 349 27.50 -13.27 12.02
N ALA A 350 26.97 -14.38 12.50
CA ALA A 350 25.88 -14.37 13.48
C ALA A 350 26.37 -13.79 14.81
N LEU A 351 25.43 -13.15 15.50
CA LEU A 351 25.64 -12.53 16.81
C LEU A 351 24.75 -13.20 17.84
N ASP A 352 25.16 -13.16 19.09
CA ASP A 352 24.38 -13.69 20.22
C ASP A 352 22.99 -13.03 20.32
N PHE A 353 21.96 -13.86 20.46
CA PHE A 353 20.57 -13.40 20.64
C PHE A 353 20.07 -13.64 22.07
N GLY A 354 20.52 -14.70 22.75
CA GLY A 354 20.06 -15.18 24.04
C GLY A 354 19.89 -16.70 24.03
N ASP A 355 19.10 -17.26 24.96
CA ASP A 355 19.02 -18.70 25.20
C ASP A 355 17.60 -19.26 25.01
N LEU A 356 17.54 -20.55 24.63
CA LEU A 356 16.32 -21.35 24.69
C LEU A 356 15.87 -21.56 26.16
N PHE A 357 14.57 -21.59 26.38
CA PHE A 357 13.99 -21.99 27.66
C PHE A 357 14.31 -23.47 27.99
N THR A 358 14.28 -24.31 26.98
CA THR A 358 14.68 -25.73 27.08
C THR A 358 15.51 -26.11 25.87
N GLY A 359 16.76 -26.53 26.08
CA GLY A 359 17.67 -26.96 25.02
C GLY A 359 17.15 -28.21 24.33
N ALA A 360 17.10 -28.15 23.02
CA ALA A 360 16.69 -29.24 22.16
C ALA A 360 17.26 -29.09 20.75
N TYR A 361 17.32 -30.22 20.03
CA TYR A 361 17.69 -30.26 18.61
C TYR A 361 16.63 -31.03 17.81
N TYR A 362 16.61 -30.92 16.51
CA TYR A 362 15.55 -31.46 15.64
C TYR A 362 14.14 -30.94 15.98
N SER A 363 14.01 -29.70 16.31
CA SER A 363 12.74 -29.09 16.64
C SER A 363 12.05 -28.50 15.38
N GLY A 364 10.74 -28.42 15.42
CA GLY A 364 9.97 -27.66 14.41
C GLY A 364 9.94 -26.17 14.76
N THR A 365 10.03 -25.32 13.76
CA THR A 365 9.98 -23.88 13.96
C THR A 365 9.00 -23.20 13.01
N VAL A 366 8.32 -22.19 13.51
CA VAL A 366 7.46 -21.30 12.73
C VAL A 366 7.65 -19.87 13.19
N SER A 367 7.34 -18.90 12.34
CA SER A 367 7.44 -17.49 12.70
C SER A 367 6.35 -16.63 12.09
N SER A 368 6.02 -15.57 12.79
CA SER A 368 5.32 -14.40 12.27
C SER A 368 6.32 -13.25 12.08
N PRO A 369 5.94 -12.09 11.53
CA PRO A 369 6.85 -10.94 11.47
C PRO A 369 7.41 -10.47 12.82
N VAL A 370 6.75 -10.86 13.93
CA VAL A 370 7.08 -10.39 15.29
C VAL A 370 7.61 -11.50 16.17
N ARG A 371 7.04 -12.70 16.10
CA ARG A 371 7.28 -13.78 17.04
C ARG A 371 7.83 -15.01 16.35
N GLY A 372 8.90 -15.58 16.91
CA GLY A 372 9.40 -16.92 16.58
C GLY A 372 8.88 -17.96 17.57
N VAL A 373 8.53 -19.14 17.09
CA VAL A 373 8.06 -20.27 17.91
C VAL A 373 8.86 -21.51 17.57
N TYR A 374 9.35 -22.18 18.58
CA TYR A 374 10.21 -23.37 18.53
C TYR A 374 9.53 -24.48 19.30
N ALA A 375 9.31 -25.65 18.72
CA ALA A 375 8.44 -26.68 19.29
C ALA A 375 9.04 -28.10 19.22
N GLY A 376 8.87 -28.83 20.30
CA GLY A 376 9.35 -30.21 20.41
C GLY A 376 10.88 -30.29 20.40
N GLY A 377 11.38 -31.35 19.85
CA GLY A 377 12.81 -31.66 19.76
C GLY A 377 13.25 -32.78 20.64
N ASN A 378 14.54 -33.08 20.60
CA ASN A 378 15.17 -34.12 21.42
C ASN A 378 16.24 -33.51 22.34
N ASN A 379 16.35 -34.00 23.53
CA ASN A 379 17.40 -33.66 24.49
C ASN A 379 17.92 -34.94 25.20
N PRO A 380 18.87 -34.85 26.14
CA PRO A 380 19.37 -36.03 26.83
C PRO A 380 18.31 -36.85 27.58
N SER A 381 17.19 -36.24 27.95
CA SER A 381 16.06 -36.92 28.59
C SER A 381 15.08 -37.56 27.60
N GLY A 382 15.27 -37.36 26.29
CA GLY A 382 14.43 -37.88 25.21
C GLY A 382 13.65 -36.78 24.46
N SER A 383 12.58 -37.21 23.77
CA SER A 383 11.73 -36.24 23.01
C SER A 383 10.91 -35.38 23.98
N VAL A 384 10.80 -34.07 23.65
CA VAL A 384 10.06 -33.10 24.45
C VAL A 384 8.79 -32.62 23.72
N SER A 385 7.80 -32.16 24.50
CA SER A 385 6.59 -31.54 23.98
C SER A 385 6.64 -30.01 24.03
N THR A 386 7.59 -29.45 24.74
CA THR A 386 7.67 -28.00 25.02
C THR A 386 7.62 -27.17 23.76
N ILE A 387 6.75 -26.18 23.76
CA ILE A 387 6.72 -25.09 22.80
C ILE A 387 7.25 -23.86 23.53
N GLN A 388 8.15 -23.12 22.88
CA GLN A 388 8.77 -21.92 23.42
C GLN A 388 8.79 -20.83 22.36
N ASN A 389 8.82 -19.57 22.77
CA ASN A 389 8.72 -18.44 21.85
C ASN A 389 9.65 -17.29 22.24
N LEU A 390 9.91 -16.43 21.26
CA LEU A 390 10.66 -15.20 21.41
C LEU A 390 10.04 -14.06 20.59
N THR A 391 10.41 -12.83 20.91
CA THR A 391 10.15 -11.65 20.06
C THR A 391 11.36 -11.41 19.15
N ILE A 392 11.20 -11.52 17.83
CA ILE A 392 12.31 -11.47 16.87
C ILE A 392 13.07 -10.15 16.89
N ALA A 393 12.39 -9.03 17.15
CA ALA A 393 12.98 -7.70 17.10
C ALA A 393 13.85 -7.35 18.32
N SER A 394 13.69 -8.03 19.44
CA SER A 394 14.40 -7.76 20.70
C SER A 394 15.23 -8.95 21.16
N LEU A 395 16.48 -8.71 21.55
CA LEU A 395 17.35 -9.73 22.14
C LEU A 395 16.77 -10.25 23.46
N GLY A 396 17.04 -11.51 23.78
CA GLY A 396 16.64 -12.11 25.05
C GLY A 396 16.29 -13.59 24.92
N ASN A 397 16.06 -14.22 26.05
CA ASN A 397 15.80 -15.64 26.13
C ASN A 397 14.38 -16.02 25.72
N MET A 398 14.19 -17.24 25.21
CA MET A 398 12.86 -17.78 24.98
C MET A 398 12.12 -18.00 26.29
N VAL A 399 10.81 -17.89 26.20
CA VAL A 399 9.89 -18.22 27.28
C VAL A 399 8.98 -19.40 26.88
N LYS A 400 8.47 -20.13 27.88
CA LYS A 400 7.51 -21.19 27.60
C LYS A 400 6.25 -20.62 26.96
N PHE A 401 5.84 -21.22 25.84
CA PHE A 401 4.61 -20.90 25.12
C PHE A 401 3.46 -21.86 25.47
N GLY A 402 3.76 -23.17 25.52
CA GLY A 402 2.81 -24.26 25.77
C GLY A 402 3.45 -25.59 25.47
N ASP A 403 2.65 -26.58 25.12
CA ASP A 403 3.09 -27.93 24.79
C ASP A 403 2.43 -28.48 23.53
N LEU A 404 3.14 -29.25 22.72
CA LEU A 404 2.60 -30.10 21.64
C LEU A 404 1.66 -31.14 22.22
N THR A 405 0.73 -31.66 21.44
CA THR A 405 -0.20 -32.71 21.84
C THR A 405 0.54 -34.02 22.18
N VAL A 406 1.73 -34.23 21.57
CA VAL A 406 2.60 -35.41 21.84
C VAL A 406 4.06 -34.99 21.77
N SER A 407 4.88 -35.45 22.70
CA SER A 407 6.34 -35.26 22.66
C SER A 407 6.94 -35.91 21.42
N ARG A 408 7.71 -35.13 20.64
CA ARG A 408 8.34 -35.61 19.42
C ARG A 408 9.44 -34.69 18.94
N PHE A 409 10.33 -35.21 18.12
CA PHE A 409 11.40 -34.48 17.47
C PHE A 409 11.37 -34.72 15.95
N SER A 410 12.16 -33.95 15.20
CA SER A 410 12.19 -33.96 13.73
C SER A 410 10.84 -33.67 13.08
N CYS A 411 9.98 -32.90 13.75
CA CYS A 411 8.78 -32.36 13.11
C CYS A 411 9.14 -31.16 12.26
N ALA A 412 8.43 -30.97 11.13
CA ALA A 412 8.61 -29.84 10.27
C ALA A 412 7.59 -28.76 10.61
N GLY A 413 8.05 -27.51 10.70
CA GLY A 413 7.20 -26.34 10.91
C GLY A 413 6.81 -25.66 9.61
N GLY A 414 5.59 -25.18 9.51
CA GLY A 414 5.10 -24.38 8.39
C GLY A 414 3.88 -23.58 8.81
N GLY A 415 3.64 -22.44 8.19
CA GLY A 415 2.50 -21.62 8.60
C GLY A 415 2.43 -20.27 7.93
N ASN A 416 1.58 -19.41 8.47
CA ASN A 416 1.46 -18.01 8.06
C ASN A 416 1.69 -17.09 9.27
N SER A 417 1.46 -15.80 9.11
CA SER A 417 1.67 -14.82 10.20
C SER A 417 0.75 -15.03 11.44
N VAL A 418 -0.30 -15.85 11.33
CA VAL A 418 -1.29 -16.07 12.38
C VAL A 418 -1.17 -17.45 12.99
N ARG A 419 -1.01 -18.48 12.15
CA ARG A 419 -1.06 -19.88 12.55
C ARG A 419 0.23 -20.61 12.19
N GLY A 420 0.84 -21.29 13.17
CA GLY A 420 1.95 -22.19 12.99
C GLY A 420 1.47 -23.65 13.06
N ILE A 421 1.94 -24.51 12.15
CA ILE A 421 1.61 -25.93 12.07
C ILE A 421 2.90 -26.72 12.22
N PHE A 422 2.88 -27.74 13.07
CA PHE A 422 3.96 -28.68 13.30
C PHE A 422 3.53 -30.08 12.81
N CYS A 423 4.20 -30.58 11.77
CA CYS A 423 3.81 -31.75 11.03
C CYS A 423 4.76 -32.94 11.31
N GLY A 424 4.21 -34.11 11.54
CA GLY A 424 4.94 -35.35 11.60
C GLY A 424 5.92 -35.45 12.77
N GLY A 425 7.07 -36.05 12.51
CA GLY A 425 8.16 -36.26 13.48
C GLY A 425 8.21 -37.67 14.06
N TYR A 426 9.13 -37.87 15.01
CA TYR A 426 9.42 -39.13 15.66
C TYR A 426 9.23 -39.05 17.17
N SER A 427 8.53 -40.05 17.73
CA SER A 427 8.34 -40.21 19.18
C SER A 427 8.71 -41.61 19.59
N PRO A 428 9.83 -41.81 20.28
CA PRO A 428 10.29 -43.17 20.69
C PRO A 428 9.37 -43.84 21.70
N TYR A 429 8.59 -43.07 22.42
CA TYR A 429 7.69 -43.52 23.50
C TYR A 429 6.24 -43.69 23.04
N ALA A 430 6.00 -43.79 21.76
CA ALA A 430 4.65 -43.97 21.25
C ALA A 430 4.05 -45.30 21.65
N PRO A 431 2.86 -45.31 22.24
CA PRO A 431 2.10 -46.55 22.41
C PRO A 431 1.84 -47.18 21.05
N SER A 432 1.88 -48.49 20.94
CA SER A 432 1.63 -49.27 19.71
C SER A 432 2.74 -49.36 18.65
N GLY A 433 4.00 -49.05 18.97
CA GLY A 433 5.12 -49.25 18.04
C GLY A 433 5.20 -48.27 16.85
N LYS A 434 4.24 -47.36 16.68
CA LYS A 434 4.25 -46.35 15.64
C LYS A 434 5.10 -45.15 16.05
N LYS A 435 6.40 -45.25 15.86
CA LYS A 435 7.35 -44.22 16.27
C LYS A 435 7.29 -42.98 15.39
N HIS A 436 7.01 -43.13 14.10
CA HIS A 436 6.78 -42.01 13.20
C HIS A 436 5.34 -41.51 13.32
N ARG A 437 5.18 -40.19 13.37
CA ARG A 437 3.87 -39.53 13.59
C ARG A 437 3.28 -39.01 12.30
N GLN A 438 1.97 -39.09 12.19
CA GLN A 438 1.18 -38.44 11.15
C GLN A 438 0.57 -37.13 11.65
N THR A 439 0.54 -36.96 12.96
CA THR A 439 -0.14 -35.86 13.64
C THR A 439 0.40 -34.50 13.20
N MET A 440 -0.50 -33.62 12.81
CA MET A 440 -0.25 -32.21 12.66
C MET A 440 -0.88 -31.48 13.84
N ASP A 441 -0.09 -30.68 14.53
CA ASP A 441 -0.55 -29.77 15.56
C ASP A 441 -0.46 -28.34 15.08
N TYR A 442 -1.33 -27.46 15.58
CA TYR A 442 -1.22 -26.04 15.29
C TYR A 442 -1.28 -25.19 16.56
N VAL A 443 -0.72 -24.00 16.44
CA VAL A 443 -0.80 -22.92 17.43
C VAL A 443 -1.22 -21.62 16.77
N THR A 444 -1.87 -20.74 17.53
CA THR A 444 -2.03 -19.32 17.14
C THR A 444 -0.80 -18.58 17.62
N ILE A 445 0.05 -18.08 16.70
CA ILE A 445 1.37 -17.53 17.03
C ILE A 445 1.29 -16.34 18.00
N ALA A 446 0.23 -15.53 17.90
CA ALA A 446 0.06 -14.34 18.73
C ALA A 446 -0.32 -14.62 20.19
N SER A 447 -0.92 -15.79 20.48
CA SER A 447 -1.42 -16.15 21.81
C SER A 447 -0.75 -17.42 22.33
N GLU A 448 -0.22 -17.35 23.53
CA GLU A 448 0.37 -18.50 24.21
C GLU A 448 -0.69 -19.56 24.57
N GLY A 449 -0.27 -20.80 24.60
CA GLY A 449 -1.13 -21.93 24.94
C GLY A 449 -0.67 -23.25 24.30
N ASN A 450 -1.31 -24.34 24.68
CA ASN A 450 -0.99 -25.65 24.13
C ASN A 450 -1.44 -25.76 22.68
N ALA A 451 -0.70 -26.53 21.90
CA ALA A 451 -1.10 -26.86 20.53
C ALA A 451 -2.38 -27.70 20.51
N ILE A 452 -3.13 -27.53 19.44
CA ILE A 452 -4.37 -28.26 19.15
C ILE A 452 -4.14 -29.09 17.89
N THR A 453 -4.71 -30.30 17.86
CA THR A 453 -4.62 -31.16 16.68
C THR A 453 -5.26 -30.46 15.45
N PHE A 454 -4.48 -30.34 14.37
CA PHE A 454 -4.94 -29.85 13.09
C PHE A 454 -5.54 -30.99 12.22
N GLY A 455 -4.97 -32.17 12.31
CA GLY A 455 -5.33 -33.36 11.53
C GLY A 455 -4.12 -34.28 11.36
N ASP A 456 -4.20 -35.16 10.38
CA ASP A 456 -3.13 -36.07 10.02
C ASP A 456 -2.64 -35.84 8.60
N ALA A 457 -1.34 -35.94 8.40
CA ALA A 457 -0.70 -35.63 7.14
C ALA A 457 -0.90 -36.68 6.03
N GLN A 458 -1.16 -37.95 6.42
CA GLN A 458 -1.44 -39.05 5.51
C GLN A 458 -2.46 -40.01 6.13
N PRO A 459 -3.75 -39.91 5.82
CA PRO A 459 -4.80 -40.67 6.48
C PRO A 459 -4.74 -42.17 6.28
N SER A 460 -4.06 -42.67 5.24
CA SER A 460 -4.04 -44.10 4.87
C SER A 460 -2.70 -44.82 5.10
N ALA A 461 -1.65 -44.14 5.52
CA ALA A 461 -0.35 -44.76 5.68
C ALA A 461 -0.19 -45.48 7.03
N THR A 462 0.28 -46.71 7.03
CA THR A 462 0.73 -47.44 8.20
C THR A 462 2.05 -46.90 8.75
N THR A 463 2.74 -46.11 7.97
CA THR A 463 4.01 -45.46 8.26
C THR A 463 3.79 -43.94 8.33
N GLY A 464 4.18 -43.31 9.42
CA GLY A 464 4.03 -41.86 9.61
C GLY A 464 4.91 -41.06 8.65
N ILE A 465 4.55 -39.80 8.40
CA ILE A 465 5.43 -38.87 7.73
C ILE A 465 6.62 -38.58 8.62
N SER A 466 7.59 -38.75 8.05
CA SER A 466 9.00 -38.82 8.15
C SER A 466 9.65 -37.77 9.03
N GLN A 467 10.68 -38.25 9.67
CA GLN A 467 11.72 -37.39 10.25
C GLN A 467 12.36 -36.51 9.19
N ARG A 468 12.65 -35.26 9.53
CA ARG A 468 13.58 -34.42 8.79
C ARG A 468 13.09 -33.98 7.41
N SER A 469 11.79 -33.80 7.25
CA SER A 469 11.25 -33.15 6.03
C SER A 469 11.58 -31.67 5.98
N GLY A 470 11.85 -31.16 4.81
CA GLY A 470 11.89 -29.72 4.54
C GLY A 470 10.47 -29.15 4.49
N SER A 471 10.33 -27.88 4.74
CA SER A 471 9.04 -27.21 4.62
C SER A 471 9.16 -25.84 3.97
N GLY A 472 8.12 -25.43 3.25
CA GLY A 472 7.94 -24.08 2.74
C GLY A 472 6.50 -23.67 2.88
N SER A 473 6.23 -22.41 3.18
CA SER A 473 4.88 -21.93 3.36
C SER A 473 4.69 -20.50 2.82
N ASN A 474 3.46 -20.19 2.47
CA ASN A 474 3.00 -18.84 2.17
C ASN A 474 1.79 -18.51 3.06
N LYS A 475 1.06 -17.44 2.76
CA LYS A 475 -0.08 -17.00 3.58
C LYS A 475 -1.22 -18.03 3.67
N THR A 476 -1.34 -18.93 2.69
CA THR A 476 -2.51 -19.80 2.55
C THR A 476 -2.17 -21.28 2.51
N ARG A 477 -0.93 -21.65 2.20
CA ARG A 477 -0.51 -23.03 1.99
C ARG A 477 0.84 -23.31 2.65
N ALA A 478 0.95 -24.45 3.29
CA ALA A 478 2.22 -25.04 3.72
C ALA A 478 2.45 -26.36 3.00
N VAL A 479 3.68 -26.60 2.58
CA VAL A 479 4.12 -27.81 1.86
C VAL A 479 5.28 -28.42 2.63
N TRP A 480 5.21 -29.71 2.83
CA TRP A 480 6.29 -30.50 3.42
C TRP A 480 6.81 -31.45 2.35
N ALA A 481 8.12 -31.55 2.23
CA ALA A 481 8.77 -32.33 1.19
C ALA A 481 9.89 -33.20 1.76
N GLY A 482 10.04 -34.38 1.21
CA GLY A 482 11.07 -35.35 1.58
C GLY A 482 10.91 -35.93 2.98
N GLY A 483 11.98 -36.51 3.49
CA GLY A 483 12.08 -37.06 4.82
C GLY A 483 12.34 -38.60 4.83
N GLN A 484 12.08 -39.24 5.95
CA GLN A 484 12.34 -40.68 6.17
C GLN A 484 11.18 -41.34 6.91
N ASP A 485 10.71 -42.49 6.44
CA ASP A 485 9.83 -43.38 7.18
C ASP A 485 10.63 -44.50 7.86
N ASN A 486 9.93 -45.51 8.40
CA ASN A 486 10.57 -46.60 9.15
C ASN A 486 11.59 -47.44 8.35
N SER A 487 11.67 -47.31 7.03
CA SER A 487 12.48 -48.21 6.20
C SER A 487 13.17 -47.58 5.02
N THR A 488 12.72 -46.45 4.54
CA THR A 488 13.21 -45.84 3.27
C THR A 488 13.23 -44.34 3.32
N THR A 489 14.16 -43.72 2.58
CA THR A 489 14.12 -42.28 2.28
C THR A 489 13.00 -42.04 1.29
N VAL A 490 12.06 -41.18 1.65
CA VAL A 490 10.92 -40.82 0.79
C VAL A 490 11.25 -39.55 0.00
N ASN A 491 11.25 -39.70 -1.33
CA ASN A 491 11.23 -38.54 -2.24
C ASN A 491 9.77 -38.21 -2.50
N VAL A 492 9.36 -37.03 -2.11
CA VAL A 492 8.01 -36.50 -2.40
C VAL A 492 8.12 -35.45 -3.45
#